data_8f31aab9e602aa4d37e9f7b52ea6792f
#
_entry.id   8f31aab9e602aa4d37e9f7b52ea6792f
#
_cell.length_a   1.000
_cell.length_b   1.000
_cell.length_c   1.000
_cell.angle_alpha   90.00
_cell.angle_beta   90.00
_cell.angle_gamma   90.00
#
_symmetry.space_group_name_H-M   'P 1'
#
loop_
_entity.id
_entity.type
_entity.pdbx_description
1 polymer ?
#
loop_
_entity_poly.entity_id
_entity_poly.type
_entity_poly.pdbx_seq_one_letter_code
_entity_poly.pdbx_strand_id
1 'polypeptide(L)'
;MSFMEKWDKAFESRDRDALSELLDDDFVFVRHQSGSEMTKEEMLNMWTSDGPNPDVKNLRIIYENEDILVTHRFIDFPSGDKEAVMGVMLLKNVKGIRMETGATPMPS
;
A
#
# COMPACT_ATOMS: atom_id res chain seq x y z
N MET A 1 -0.82 -9.97 -16.04
CA MET A 1 -1.33 -9.11 -14.94
C MET A 1 -0.30 -8.07 -14.57
N SER A 2 -0.75 -6.85 -14.38
CA SER A 2 0.13 -5.79 -13.88
C SER A 2 0.46 -6.04 -12.40
N PHE A 3 1.50 -5.37 -11.90
CA PHE A 3 1.82 -5.44 -10.47
C PHE A 3 0.63 -4.99 -9.61
N MET A 4 -0.04 -3.90 -10.00
CA MET A 4 -1.18 -3.37 -9.25
C MET A 4 -2.34 -4.35 -9.18
N GLU A 5 -2.63 -5.07 -10.26
CA GLU A 5 -3.68 -6.07 -10.26
C GLU A 5 -3.37 -7.22 -9.29
N LYS A 6 -2.12 -7.70 -9.30
CA LYS A 6 -1.69 -8.74 -8.36
C LYS A 6 -1.75 -8.26 -6.93
N TRP A 7 -1.32 -7.02 -6.70
CA TRP A 7 -1.30 -6.40 -5.38
C TRP A 7 -2.72 -6.28 -4.81
N ASP A 8 -3.64 -5.70 -5.60
CA ASP A 8 -5.03 -5.52 -5.16
C ASP A 8 -5.69 -6.84 -4.83
N LYS A 9 -5.48 -7.86 -5.65
CA LYS A 9 -6.07 -9.17 -5.43
C LYS A 9 -5.56 -9.80 -4.14
N ALA A 10 -4.26 -9.74 -3.91
CA ALA A 10 -3.66 -10.28 -2.69
C ALA A 10 -4.10 -9.50 -1.45
N PHE A 11 -4.23 -8.18 -1.58
CA PHE A 11 -4.64 -7.31 -0.49
C PHE A 11 -6.11 -7.53 -0.10
N GLU A 12 -7.00 -7.67 -1.09
CA GLU A 12 -8.42 -7.93 -0.83
C GLU A 12 -8.65 -9.24 -0.08
N SER A 13 -7.88 -10.28 -0.44
CA SER A 13 -7.99 -11.59 0.20
C SER A 13 -7.19 -11.69 1.50
N ARG A 14 -6.42 -10.66 1.84
CA ARG A 14 -5.46 -10.65 2.95
C ARG A 14 -4.53 -11.88 2.91
N ASP A 15 -4.11 -12.25 1.72
CA ASP A 15 -3.22 -13.37 1.51
C ASP A 15 -1.78 -12.96 1.79
N ARG A 16 -1.30 -13.29 2.99
CA ARG A 16 0.05 -12.90 3.43
C ARG A 16 1.14 -13.45 2.50
N ASP A 17 1.00 -14.70 2.08
CA ASP A 17 2.01 -15.33 1.22
C ASP A 17 2.06 -14.66 -0.16
N ALA A 18 0.90 -14.37 -0.73
CA ALA A 18 0.83 -13.68 -2.02
C ALA A 18 1.40 -12.26 -1.93
N LEU A 19 1.08 -11.52 -0.86
CA LEU A 19 1.66 -10.20 -0.63
C LEU A 19 3.18 -10.29 -0.44
N SER A 20 3.65 -11.26 0.32
CA SER A 20 5.08 -11.47 0.57
C SER A 20 5.86 -11.74 -0.71
N GLU A 21 5.28 -12.50 -1.63
CA GLU A 21 5.93 -12.81 -2.91
C GLU A 21 6.08 -11.58 -3.81
N LEU A 22 5.22 -10.58 -3.64
CA LEU A 22 5.29 -9.34 -4.43
C LEU A 22 6.30 -8.33 -3.88
N LEU A 23 6.90 -8.61 -2.73
CA LEU A 23 7.83 -7.70 -2.06
C LEU A 23 9.21 -8.33 -1.92
N ASP A 24 10.25 -7.51 -2.13
CA ASP A 24 11.63 -7.90 -1.87
C ASP A 24 11.83 -8.09 -0.35
N ASP A 25 12.80 -8.93 0.03
CA ASP A 25 13.09 -9.18 1.45
C ASP A 25 13.54 -7.94 2.19
N ASP A 26 14.18 -7.00 1.50
CA ASP A 26 14.65 -5.75 2.07
C ASP A 26 13.66 -4.60 1.90
N PHE A 27 12.42 -4.91 1.56
CA PHE A 27 11.38 -3.90 1.34
C PHE A 27 11.19 -3.00 2.56
N VAL A 28 11.01 -1.70 2.31
CA VAL A 28 10.75 -0.69 3.34
C VAL A 28 9.49 0.09 2.96
N PHE A 29 8.61 0.29 3.93
CA PHE A 29 7.42 1.12 3.79
C PHE A 29 7.61 2.40 4.59
N VAL A 30 7.63 3.54 3.91
CA VAL A 30 7.79 4.86 4.53
C VAL A 30 6.46 5.59 4.55
N ARG A 31 6.01 5.99 5.73
CA ARG A 31 4.78 6.77 5.91
C ARG A 31 5.19 8.19 6.30
N HIS A 32 5.15 9.09 5.34
CA HIS A 32 5.61 10.47 5.57
C HIS A 32 4.76 11.23 6.58
N GLN A 33 3.46 10.96 6.61
CA GLN A 33 2.57 11.65 7.54
C GLN A 33 2.95 11.42 9.01
N SER A 34 3.29 10.18 9.36
CA SER A 34 3.68 9.82 10.72
C SER A 34 5.19 9.85 10.95
N GLY A 35 5.97 9.94 9.86
CA GLY A 35 7.42 9.84 9.92
C GLY A 35 7.94 8.44 10.23
N SER A 36 7.09 7.42 10.14
CA SER A 36 7.49 6.05 10.48
C SER A 36 7.99 5.29 9.25
N GLU A 37 8.91 4.35 9.50
CA GLU A 37 9.36 3.39 8.52
C GLU A 37 9.10 1.99 9.07
N MET A 38 8.66 1.09 8.17
CA MET A 38 8.31 -0.27 8.54
C MET A 38 9.05 -1.25 7.64
N THR A 39 9.50 -2.36 8.23
CA THR A 39 10.07 -3.48 7.46
C THR A 39 8.94 -4.22 6.73
N LYS A 40 9.34 -5.09 5.80
CA LYS A 40 8.41 -5.98 5.11
C LYS A 40 7.53 -6.75 6.10
N GLU A 41 8.14 -7.37 7.11
CA GLU A 41 7.40 -8.18 8.08
C GLU A 41 6.43 -7.35 8.91
N GLU A 42 6.86 -6.18 9.39
CA GLU A 42 6.00 -5.28 10.15
C GLU A 42 4.79 -4.84 9.33
N MET A 43 5.00 -4.51 8.06
CA MET A 43 3.93 -4.09 7.17
C MET A 43 2.97 -5.24 6.89
N LEU A 44 3.49 -6.44 6.63
CA LEU A 44 2.65 -7.61 6.39
C LEU A 44 1.80 -7.95 7.62
N ASN A 45 2.37 -7.84 8.81
CA ASN A 45 1.63 -8.05 10.05
C ASN A 45 0.48 -7.04 10.19
N MET A 46 0.73 -5.78 9.86
CA MET A 46 -0.30 -4.74 9.92
C MET A 46 -1.43 -5.00 8.93
N TRP A 47 -1.09 -5.33 7.68
CA TRP A 47 -2.09 -5.47 6.61
C TRP A 47 -2.87 -6.77 6.66
N THR A 48 -2.35 -7.79 7.31
CA THR A 48 -3.02 -9.09 7.44
C THR A 48 -3.57 -9.35 8.83
N SER A 49 -3.57 -8.34 9.70
CA SER A 49 -4.14 -8.46 11.05
C SER A 49 -5.66 -8.59 10.99
N ASP A 50 -6.24 -9.22 12.01
CA ASP A 50 -7.68 -9.29 12.17
C ASP A 50 -8.23 -7.92 12.55
N GLY A 51 -9.47 -7.66 12.15
CA GLY A 51 -10.14 -6.42 12.46
C GLY A 51 -10.77 -5.77 11.23
N PRO A 52 -11.53 -4.67 11.41
CA PRO A 52 -12.17 -4.01 10.29
C PRO A 52 -11.14 -3.36 9.37
N ASN A 53 -11.34 -3.54 8.08
CA ASN A 53 -10.52 -2.92 7.06
C ASN A 53 -10.92 -1.47 6.84
N PRO A 54 -9.97 -0.59 6.55
CA PRO A 54 -10.31 0.72 5.99
C PRO A 54 -10.97 0.55 4.62
N ASP A 55 -11.92 1.40 4.30
CA ASP A 55 -12.51 1.45 2.97
C ASP A 55 -11.63 2.28 2.04
N VAL A 56 -11.18 1.67 0.96
CA VAL A 56 -10.41 2.36 -0.08
C VAL A 56 -11.37 2.75 -1.20
N LYS A 57 -11.41 4.04 -1.52
CA LYS A 57 -12.31 4.60 -2.53
C LYS A 57 -11.54 5.34 -3.61
N ASN A 58 -12.08 5.30 -4.82
CA ASN A 58 -11.56 6.06 -5.95
C ASN A 58 -10.06 5.84 -6.18
N LEU A 59 -9.62 4.58 -6.02
CA LEU A 59 -8.25 4.22 -6.35
C LEU A 59 -8.01 4.45 -7.83
N ARG A 60 -6.95 5.19 -8.13
CA ARG A 60 -6.52 5.41 -9.51
C ARG A 60 -5.03 5.20 -9.64
N ILE A 61 -4.62 4.67 -10.77
CA ILE A 61 -3.22 4.53 -11.12
C ILE A 61 -2.85 5.77 -11.93
N ILE A 62 -1.94 6.59 -11.37
CA ILE A 62 -1.48 7.80 -12.04
C ILE A 62 -0.43 7.44 -13.09
N TYR A 63 0.46 6.52 -12.73
CA TYR A 63 1.51 6.05 -13.62
C TYR A 63 1.97 4.65 -13.20
N GLU A 64 2.24 3.80 -14.17
CA GLU A 64 2.78 2.47 -13.89
C GLU A 64 3.70 2.03 -15.03
N ASN A 65 4.89 1.55 -14.67
CA ASN A 65 5.79 0.87 -15.59
C ASN A 65 6.55 -0.23 -14.81
N GLU A 66 7.62 -0.75 -15.38
CA GLU A 66 8.38 -1.84 -14.77
C GLU A 66 9.14 -1.42 -13.51
N ASP A 67 9.39 -0.13 -13.33
CA ASP A 67 10.23 0.41 -12.26
C ASP A 67 9.46 1.15 -11.19
N ILE A 68 8.27 1.64 -11.50
CA ILE A 68 7.54 2.52 -10.59
C ILE A 68 6.02 2.39 -10.78
N LEU A 69 5.31 2.44 -9.65
CA LEU A 69 3.86 2.50 -9.61
C LEU A 69 3.44 3.69 -8.76
N VAL A 70 2.69 4.62 -9.35
CA VAL A 70 2.17 5.79 -8.62
C VAL A 70 0.67 5.71 -8.57
N THR A 71 0.11 5.76 -7.36
CA THR A 71 -1.34 5.66 -7.14
C THR A 71 -1.85 6.80 -6.29
N HIS A 72 -3.15 7.03 -6.39
CA HIS A 72 -3.86 7.93 -5.48
C HIS A 72 -5.18 7.27 -5.08
N ARG A 73 -5.54 7.37 -3.80
CA ARG A 73 -6.76 6.79 -3.27
C ARG A 73 -7.29 7.64 -2.12
N PHE A 74 -8.56 7.45 -1.81
CA PHE A 74 -9.16 7.98 -0.59
C PHE A 74 -9.41 6.82 0.36
N ILE A 75 -9.12 7.02 1.63
CA ILE A 75 -9.30 5.99 2.64
C ILE A 75 -10.23 6.51 3.73
N ASP A 76 -11.30 5.75 4.01
CA ASP A 76 -12.19 5.96 5.15
C ASP A 76 -11.82 4.94 6.22
N PHE A 77 -11.35 5.43 7.37
CA PHE A 77 -10.98 4.56 8.48
C PHE A 77 -12.20 4.22 9.35
N PRO A 78 -12.19 3.07 10.05
CA PRO A 78 -13.27 2.70 10.96
C PRO A 78 -13.52 3.74 12.06
N SER A 79 -12.51 4.53 12.41
CA SER A 79 -12.63 5.61 13.39
C SER A 79 -13.44 6.79 12.90
N GLY A 80 -13.76 6.86 11.62
CA GLY A 80 -14.43 8.00 10.99
C GLY A 80 -13.48 9.00 10.34
N ASP A 81 -12.18 8.83 10.51
CA ASP A 81 -11.17 9.68 9.86
C ASP A 81 -11.11 9.36 8.38
N LYS A 82 -10.78 10.38 7.57
CA LYS A 82 -10.63 10.25 6.14
C LYS A 82 -9.30 10.86 5.71
N GLU A 83 -8.65 10.19 4.74
CA GLU A 83 -7.39 10.67 4.18
C GLU A 83 -7.36 10.53 2.67
N ALA A 84 -6.67 11.47 2.02
CA ALA A 84 -6.27 11.32 0.62
C ALA A 84 -4.81 10.86 0.62
N VAL A 85 -4.52 9.75 -0.03
CA VAL A 85 -3.19 9.11 0.02
C VAL A 85 -2.58 9.00 -1.36
N MET A 86 -1.40 9.61 -1.52
CA MET A 86 -0.54 9.44 -2.68
C MET A 86 0.50 8.38 -2.34
N GLY A 87 0.60 7.33 -3.15
CA GLY A 87 1.54 6.25 -2.93
C GLY A 87 2.49 6.08 -4.10
N VAL A 88 3.76 5.85 -3.80
CA VAL A 88 4.78 5.52 -4.79
C VAL A 88 5.42 4.20 -4.39
N MET A 89 5.36 3.22 -5.29
CA MET A 89 6.02 1.93 -5.12
C MET A 89 7.16 1.82 -6.12
N LEU A 90 8.37 1.65 -5.63
CA LEU A 90 9.52 1.37 -6.48
C LEU A 90 9.64 -0.13 -6.68
N LEU A 91 9.87 -0.54 -7.92
CA LEU A 91 9.90 -1.95 -8.31
C LEU A 91 11.27 -2.33 -8.85
N LYS A 92 11.65 -3.57 -8.61
CA LYS A 92 12.85 -4.18 -9.19
C LYS A 92 12.60 -5.67 -9.35
N ASN A 93 12.83 -6.20 -10.56
CA ASN A 93 12.58 -7.62 -10.86
C ASN A 93 11.16 -8.04 -10.47
N VAL A 94 10.18 -7.23 -10.84
CA VAL A 94 8.75 -7.47 -10.59
C VAL A 94 8.36 -7.48 -9.10
N LYS A 95 9.24 -7.01 -8.23
CA LYS A 95 8.96 -6.94 -6.78
C LYS A 95 9.07 -5.52 -6.27
N GLY A 96 8.25 -5.18 -5.29
CA GLY A 96 8.35 -3.90 -4.59
C GLY A 96 9.58 -3.88 -3.70
N ILE A 97 10.40 -2.84 -3.83
CA ILE A 97 11.60 -2.66 -3.01
C ILE A 97 11.45 -1.52 -2.02
N ARG A 98 10.55 -0.58 -2.30
CA ARG A 98 10.30 0.56 -1.41
C ARG A 98 8.95 1.15 -1.74
N MET A 99 8.17 1.47 -0.72
CA MET A 99 6.92 2.19 -0.88
C MET A 99 6.95 3.44 0.00
N GLU A 100 6.56 4.57 -0.57
CA GLU A 100 6.43 5.82 0.18
C GLU A 100 5.03 6.36 -0.01
N THR A 101 4.41 6.78 1.10
CA THR A 101 3.08 7.38 1.04
C THR A 101 3.08 8.75 1.68
N GLY A 102 2.32 9.67 1.05
CA GLY A 102 1.96 10.93 1.64
C GLY A 102 0.45 10.93 1.85
N ALA A 103 0.00 11.24 3.05
CA ALA A 103 -1.42 11.26 3.38
C ALA A 103 -1.83 12.64 3.85
N THR A 104 -2.96 13.12 3.33
CA THR A 104 -3.54 14.41 3.71
C THR A 104 -4.86 14.14 4.41
N PRO A 105 -5.01 14.54 5.70
CA PRO A 105 -6.29 14.41 6.37
C PRO A 105 -7.37 15.23 5.67
N MET A 106 -8.56 14.66 5.58
CA MET A 106 -9.69 15.30 4.92
C MET A 106 -10.83 15.53 5.90
N PRO A 107 -11.66 16.54 5.64
CA PRO A 107 -12.86 16.76 6.45
C PRO A 107 -13.77 15.54 6.39
N SER A 108 -14.28 15.16 7.53
CA SER A 108 -15.22 14.04 7.65
C SER A 108 -16.65 14.50 7.50
#